data_301d63a52c543dcb859197608c829a16
#
_entry.id   301d63a52c543dcb859197608c829a16
#
_cell.length_a   1.000
_cell.length_b   1.000
_cell.length_c   1.000
_cell.angle_alpha   90.00
_cell.angle_beta   90.00
_cell.angle_gamma   90.00
#
_symmetry.space_group_name_H-M   'P 1'
#
loop_
_entity.id
_entity.type
_entity.pdbx_description
1 polymer ?
#
loop_
_entity_poly.entity_id
_entity_poly.type
_entity_poly.pdbx_seq_one_letter_code
_entity_poly.pdbx_strand_id
1 'polypeptide(L)'
;MARVCVMIMMMVAMILNVARGEPMAPCYFIFGDSLVDSGNNNQLQSLARADYFPYGIDFQFGPTGRFCNGKTTVDVITELLGFDDYITPYSQASGEDILGGVNYASAAAGVREETGRQLVSHSYHLGLGFLTRKHNCVSIVWFQGARITFAGQVANHVNTVSQVVDILGDENQAANYLSKCIYSIGLGSNDYLNNYFMPLYYSTGNQYSPDSFANDLINRYTEQLRILYNNGARKFALIGIGAIGCSPNELAQNSRDGTTCDERINSANRIFNSKLVSLVDHFNQNTPDAKFTYINAYGIFQDMVANPSRYGFRVTNAGCCGVGRNNGQITCLPGQAPCLNRDEFVFWDAFHPGEAANIVIGSRSFRRESPSDAHPYDIQQLALL
;
A
#
# COMPACT_ATOMS: atom_id res chain seq x y z
N MET A 1 47.83 4.64 -24.48
CA MET A 1 46.84 5.55 -23.87
C MET A 1 45.44 4.92 -23.76
N ALA A 2 44.82 4.37 -24.83
CA ALA A 2 43.47 3.82 -24.75
C ALA A 2 43.31 2.66 -23.73
N ARG A 3 44.24 1.72 -23.62
CA ARG A 3 44.16 0.62 -22.63
C ARG A 3 44.28 1.09 -21.17
N VAL A 4 45.02 2.16 -20.91
CA VAL A 4 45.16 2.74 -19.57
C VAL A 4 43.87 3.45 -19.18
N CYS A 5 43.22 4.19 -20.11
CA CYS A 5 41.92 4.82 -19.87
C CYS A 5 40.82 3.80 -19.59
N VAL A 6 40.80 2.65 -20.30
CA VAL A 6 39.83 1.58 -20.06
C VAL A 6 40.01 0.93 -18.69
N MET A 7 41.28 0.68 -18.28
CA MET A 7 41.58 0.16 -16.94
C MET A 7 41.23 1.14 -15.82
N ILE A 8 41.46 2.43 -16.02
CA ILE A 8 41.06 3.48 -15.05
C ILE A 8 39.54 3.59 -14.97
N MET A 9 38.80 3.54 -16.10
CA MET A 9 37.33 3.51 -16.08
C MET A 9 36.78 2.24 -15.40
N MET A 10 37.39 1.07 -15.63
CA MET A 10 36.97 -0.16 -14.93
C MET A 10 37.29 -0.12 -13.43
N MET A 11 38.46 0.44 -13.02
CA MET A 11 38.77 0.63 -11.60
C MET A 11 37.84 1.66 -10.95
N VAL A 12 37.53 2.77 -11.62
CA VAL A 12 36.57 3.76 -11.12
C VAL A 12 35.16 3.18 -11.04
N ALA A 13 34.74 2.39 -12.02
CA ALA A 13 33.47 1.65 -11.96
C ALA A 13 33.44 0.59 -10.83
N MET A 14 34.54 -0.13 -10.59
CA MET A 14 34.66 -1.03 -9.44
C MET A 14 34.66 -0.28 -8.11
N ILE A 15 35.34 0.85 -8.01
CA ILE A 15 35.37 1.67 -6.78
C ILE A 15 33.99 2.30 -6.51
N LEU A 16 33.25 2.68 -7.55
CA LEU A 16 31.88 3.19 -7.43
C LEU A 16 30.85 2.09 -7.02
N ASN A 17 31.10 0.84 -7.43
CA ASN A 17 30.29 -0.30 -6.97
C ASN A 17 30.63 -0.76 -5.53
N VAL A 18 31.82 -0.49 -5.03
CA VAL A 18 32.23 -0.87 -3.66
C VAL A 18 31.75 0.16 -2.61
N ALA A 19 31.16 1.29 -3.02
CA ALA A 19 30.74 2.37 -2.12
C ALA A 19 29.24 2.37 -1.74
N ARG A 20 28.43 1.44 -2.26
CA ARG A 20 27.06 1.21 -1.76
C ARG A 20 27.12 0.14 -0.68
N GLY A 21 26.81 0.54 0.56
CA GLY A 21 26.70 -0.40 1.68
C GLY A 21 25.59 -1.42 1.43
N GLU A 22 25.69 -2.60 2.04
CA GLU A 22 24.62 -3.59 2.07
C GLU A 22 23.32 -2.95 2.58
N PRO A 23 22.13 -3.35 2.05
CA PRO A 23 20.87 -2.86 2.56
C PRO A 23 20.73 -3.13 4.07
N MET A 24 20.02 -2.23 4.78
CA MET A 24 19.80 -2.34 6.25
C MET A 24 19.02 -3.60 6.65
N ALA A 25 18.31 -4.21 5.72
CA ALA A 25 17.64 -5.50 5.87
C ALA A 25 17.82 -6.31 4.59
N PRO A 26 17.93 -7.67 4.67
CA PRO A 26 18.17 -8.48 3.47
C PRO A 26 16.97 -8.54 2.53
N CYS A 27 15.76 -8.29 3.03
CA CYS A 27 14.53 -8.29 2.24
C CYS A 27 13.45 -7.37 2.85
N TYR A 28 12.54 -6.92 1.98
CA TYR A 28 11.41 -6.09 2.34
C TYR A 28 10.12 -6.66 1.75
N PHE A 29 9.23 -7.19 2.60
CA PHE A 29 7.93 -7.73 2.20
C PHE A 29 6.83 -6.70 2.45
N ILE A 30 5.99 -6.46 1.43
CA ILE A 30 4.99 -5.40 1.43
C ILE A 30 3.59 -6.00 1.27
N PHE A 31 2.68 -5.65 2.19
CA PHE A 31 1.26 -6.01 2.16
C PHE A 31 0.44 -4.72 2.22
N GLY A 32 -0.55 -4.59 1.34
CA GLY A 32 -1.30 -3.35 1.28
C GLY A 32 -2.41 -3.33 0.24
N ASP A 33 -2.85 -2.14 -0.01
CA ASP A 33 -3.85 -1.81 -1.01
C ASP A 33 -3.25 -0.97 -2.15
N SER A 34 -4.09 -0.15 -2.83
CA SER A 34 -3.66 0.71 -3.93
C SER A 34 -2.60 1.75 -3.56
N LEU A 35 -2.46 2.10 -2.27
CA LEU A 35 -1.43 3.06 -1.82
C LEU A 35 -0.01 2.56 -2.08
N VAL A 36 0.17 1.24 -2.16
CA VAL A 36 1.48 0.61 -2.30
C VAL A 36 1.53 -0.53 -3.34
N ASP A 37 0.44 -0.78 -4.09
CA ASP A 37 0.44 -1.71 -5.22
C ASP A 37 1.39 -1.21 -6.31
N SER A 38 2.31 -2.08 -6.76
CA SER A 38 3.30 -1.78 -7.80
C SER A 38 3.00 -2.45 -9.14
N GLY A 39 1.84 -3.15 -9.27
CA GLY A 39 1.41 -3.78 -10.52
C GLY A 39 0.68 -5.11 -10.41
N ASN A 40 0.34 -5.56 -9.20
CA ASN A 40 -0.39 -6.82 -9.02
C ASN A 40 -1.80 -6.78 -9.65
N ASN A 41 -2.43 -5.60 -9.71
CA ASN A 41 -3.77 -5.46 -10.29
C ASN A 41 -3.81 -5.38 -11.82
N ASN A 42 -2.66 -5.22 -12.51
CA ASN A 42 -2.63 -4.96 -13.96
C ASN A 42 -3.34 -6.01 -14.80
N GLN A 43 -3.33 -7.28 -14.37
CA GLN A 43 -3.96 -8.39 -15.09
C GLN A 43 -5.29 -8.85 -14.47
N LEU A 44 -5.72 -8.23 -13.36
CA LEU A 44 -6.97 -8.60 -12.71
C LEU A 44 -8.18 -7.97 -13.42
N GLN A 45 -9.32 -8.64 -13.38
CA GLN A 45 -10.60 -8.09 -13.83
C GLN A 45 -11.14 -7.11 -12.78
N SER A 46 -10.56 -5.93 -12.72
CA SER A 46 -10.86 -4.88 -11.75
C SER A 46 -10.91 -3.52 -12.42
N LEU A 47 -11.73 -2.61 -11.89
CA LEU A 47 -11.67 -1.17 -12.20
C LEU A 47 -10.50 -0.48 -11.48
N ALA A 48 -10.00 -1.07 -10.40
CA ALA A 48 -8.86 -0.55 -9.66
C ALA A 48 -7.56 -0.93 -10.38
N ARG A 49 -7.19 -0.14 -11.40
CA ARG A 49 -5.99 -0.28 -12.21
C ARG A 49 -5.33 1.07 -12.44
N ALA A 50 -4.00 1.08 -12.55
CA ALA A 50 -3.18 2.27 -12.76
C ALA A 50 -2.02 2.00 -13.75
N ASP A 51 -2.21 1.06 -14.69
CA ASP A 51 -1.25 0.68 -15.72
C ASP A 51 -1.42 1.49 -17.02
N TYR A 52 -1.85 2.74 -16.90
CA TYR A 52 -2.08 3.66 -18.01
C TYR A 52 -1.70 5.12 -17.66
N PHE A 53 -1.28 5.90 -18.67
CA PHE A 53 -1.02 7.32 -18.47
C PHE A 53 -2.31 8.09 -18.13
N PRO A 54 -2.22 9.06 -17.18
CA PRO A 54 -0.99 9.68 -16.67
C PRO A 54 -0.49 9.11 -15.34
N TYR A 55 -0.99 7.96 -14.84
CA TYR A 55 -0.31 7.29 -13.73
C TYR A 55 1.14 7.00 -14.14
N GLY A 56 2.08 7.15 -13.22
CA GLY A 56 3.50 6.92 -13.48
C GLY A 56 4.16 7.91 -14.45
N ILE A 57 3.55 9.08 -14.72
CA ILE A 57 4.10 10.08 -15.65
C ILE A 57 5.49 10.59 -15.25
N ASP A 58 5.80 10.59 -13.94
CA ASP A 58 7.08 11.00 -13.38
C ASP A 58 7.93 9.80 -12.94
N PHE A 59 7.41 8.57 -13.07
CA PHE A 59 8.14 7.36 -12.72
C PHE A 59 9.03 6.92 -13.87
N GLN A 60 10.28 6.56 -13.58
CA GLN A 60 11.27 6.20 -14.62
C GLN A 60 10.83 5.02 -15.52
N PHE A 61 9.93 4.17 -15.04
CA PHE A 61 9.41 3.01 -15.80
C PHE A 61 7.99 3.25 -16.34
N GLY A 62 7.44 4.46 -16.19
CA GLY A 62 6.10 4.80 -16.65
C GLY A 62 4.98 4.16 -15.81
N PRO A 63 3.82 3.87 -16.44
CA PRO A 63 2.62 3.37 -15.75
C PRO A 63 2.75 1.87 -15.43
N THR A 64 3.35 1.56 -14.32
CA THR A 64 3.59 0.18 -13.87
C THR A 64 2.45 -0.43 -13.07
N GLY A 65 1.42 0.35 -12.71
CA GLY A 65 0.33 -0.05 -11.81
C GLY A 65 0.36 0.65 -10.46
N ARG A 66 1.30 1.59 -10.25
CA ARG A 66 1.35 2.49 -9.09
C ARG A 66 0.26 3.56 -9.19
N PHE A 67 -0.54 3.72 -8.15
CA PHE A 67 -1.67 4.67 -8.14
C PHE A 67 -1.24 6.11 -7.83
N CYS A 68 -0.16 6.57 -8.42
CA CYS A 68 0.35 7.94 -8.31
C CYS A 68 1.12 8.35 -9.57
N ASN A 69 1.65 9.57 -9.59
CA ASN A 69 2.46 10.04 -10.71
C ASN A 69 3.88 9.45 -10.74
N GLY A 70 4.38 8.91 -9.61
CA GLY A 70 5.75 8.43 -9.50
C GLY A 70 5.90 7.35 -8.44
N LYS A 71 6.77 7.57 -7.45
CA LYS A 71 7.04 6.64 -6.35
C LYS A 71 5.88 6.53 -5.38
N THR A 72 5.62 5.32 -4.92
CA THR A 72 4.77 5.07 -3.75
C THR A 72 5.56 5.25 -2.45
N THR A 73 4.87 5.29 -1.32
CA THR A 73 5.50 5.38 0.00
C THR A 73 6.51 4.24 0.24
N VAL A 74 6.21 3.03 -0.19
CA VAL A 74 7.11 1.87 -0.01
C VAL A 74 8.30 1.88 -0.97
N ASP A 75 8.19 2.50 -2.15
CA ASP A 75 9.34 2.74 -3.03
C ASP A 75 10.37 3.66 -2.35
N VAL A 76 9.89 4.72 -1.68
CA VAL A 76 10.76 5.64 -0.92
C VAL A 76 11.42 4.91 0.25
N ILE A 77 10.68 4.08 0.99
CA ILE A 77 11.24 3.29 2.08
C ILE A 77 12.28 2.29 1.56
N THR A 78 12.04 1.68 0.40
CA THR A 78 12.98 0.76 -0.27
C THR A 78 14.32 1.43 -0.57
N GLU A 79 14.28 2.65 -1.17
CA GLU A 79 15.48 3.46 -1.42
C GLU A 79 16.22 3.80 -0.12
N LEU A 80 15.49 4.20 0.92
CA LEU A 80 16.05 4.59 2.23
C LEU A 80 16.62 3.39 3.01
N LEU A 81 16.10 2.18 2.80
CA LEU A 81 16.68 0.94 3.31
C LEU A 81 17.97 0.55 2.59
N GLY A 82 18.27 1.15 1.44
CA GLY A 82 19.48 0.94 0.66
C GLY A 82 19.39 -0.15 -0.39
N PHE A 83 18.19 -0.58 -0.80
CA PHE A 83 18.02 -1.49 -1.93
C PHE A 83 18.37 -0.80 -3.25
N ASP A 84 18.99 -1.54 -4.18
CA ASP A 84 19.35 -1.02 -5.51
C ASP A 84 18.14 -0.89 -6.43
N ASP A 85 17.15 -1.77 -6.28
CA ASP A 85 15.93 -1.84 -7.09
C ASP A 85 14.67 -1.76 -6.23
N TYR A 86 13.54 -1.38 -6.84
CA TYR A 86 12.23 -1.41 -6.18
C TYR A 86 11.74 -2.84 -6.00
N ILE A 87 10.97 -3.06 -4.93
CA ILE A 87 10.45 -4.40 -4.61
C ILE A 87 9.44 -4.86 -5.68
N THR A 88 9.74 -5.99 -6.29
CA THR A 88 8.96 -6.57 -7.40
C THR A 88 7.55 -6.99 -6.94
N PRO A 89 6.48 -6.69 -7.70
CA PRO A 89 5.14 -7.18 -7.40
C PRO A 89 5.08 -8.71 -7.54
N TYR A 90 4.29 -9.36 -6.68
CA TYR A 90 4.14 -10.83 -6.63
C TYR A 90 3.79 -11.43 -7.99
N SER A 91 3.00 -10.73 -8.80
CA SER A 91 2.62 -11.16 -10.16
C SER A 91 3.80 -11.29 -11.13
N GLN A 92 4.97 -10.76 -10.80
CA GLN A 92 6.18 -10.74 -11.63
C GLN A 92 7.40 -11.34 -10.90
N ALA A 93 7.35 -11.46 -9.57
CA ALA A 93 8.45 -11.96 -8.76
C ALA A 93 8.73 -13.45 -9.03
N SER A 94 9.99 -13.81 -9.27
CA SER A 94 10.39 -15.18 -9.54
C SER A 94 11.89 -15.41 -9.29
N GLY A 95 12.30 -16.67 -9.08
CA GLY A 95 13.70 -17.03 -8.89
C GLY A 95 14.34 -16.33 -7.70
N GLU A 96 15.59 -15.92 -7.83
CA GLU A 96 16.36 -15.29 -6.74
C GLU A 96 15.88 -13.87 -6.39
N ASP A 97 15.12 -13.21 -7.26
CA ASP A 97 14.58 -11.85 -7.01
C ASP A 97 13.72 -11.82 -5.74
N ILE A 98 13.04 -12.94 -5.41
CA ILE A 98 12.21 -13.04 -4.20
C ILE A 98 13.02 -12.90 -2.90
N LEU A 99 14.33 -13.14 -2.93
CA LEU A 99 15.21 -12.96 -1.77
C LEU A 99 15.32 -11.50 -1.37
N GLY A 100 15.23 -10.55 -2.29
CA GLY A 100 15.17 -9.12 -1.99
C GLY A 100 13.83 -8.67 -1.38
N GLY A 101 12.82 -9.52 -1.41
CA GLY A 101 11.46 -9.23 -0.95
C GLY A 101 10.44 -9.24 -2.09
N VAL A 102 9.15 -9.18 -1.71
CA VAL A 102 8.03 -9.20 -2.66
C VAL A 102 6.94 -8.23 -2.21
N ASN A 103 6.38 -7.50 -3.15
CA ASN A 103 5.22 -6.66 -2.93
C ASN A 103 3.92 -7.43 -3.26
N TYR A 104 3.13 -7.77 -2.25
CA TYR A 104 1.85 -8.49 -2.37
C TYR A 104 0.65 -7.57 -2.45
N ALA A 105 0.82 -6.26 -2.29
CA ALA A 105 -0.27 -5.29 -2.25
C ALA A 105 -1.16 -5.38 -3.49
N SER A 106 -2.45 -5.18 -3.29
CA SER A 106 -3.44 -5.24 -4.36
C SER A 106 -4.47 -4.14 -4.20
N ALA A 107 -4.68 -3.36 -5.25
CA ALA A 107 -5.64 -2.27 -5.23
C ALA A 107 -7.06 -2.75 -4.89
N ALA A 108 -7.79 -1.93 -4.16
CA ALA A 108 -9.11 -2.21 -3.58
C ALA A 108 -9.15 -3.31 -2.50
N ALA A 109 -8.00 -3.89 -2.13
CA ALA A 109 -7.94 -4.86 -1.05
C ALA A 109 -8.31 -4.23 0.30
N GLY A 110 -8.99 -4.99 1.13
CA GLY A 110 -9.25 -4.70 2.52
C GLY A 110 -8.83 -5.85 3.42
N VAL A 111 -9.00 -5.63 4.72
CA VAL A 111 -8.83 -6.66 5.75
C VAL A 111 -9.96 -7.69 5.66
N ARG A 112 -11.18 -7.25 5.31
CA ARG A 112 -12.33 -8.12 5.10
C ARG A 112 -12.36 -8.65 3.67
N GLU A 113 -12.74 -9.91 3.51
CA GLU A 113 -12.77 -10.61 2.22
C GLU A 113 -13.73 -9.99 1.19
N GLU A 114 -14.84 -9.39 1.64
CA GLU A 114 -15.84 -8.80 0.77
C GLU A 114 -15.52 -7.36 0.36
N THR A 115 -14.60 -6.68 1.04
CA THR A 115 -14.24 -5.28 0.77
C THR A 115 -13.75 -5.11 -0.67
N GLY A 116 -14.25 -4.07 -1.38
CA GLY A 116 -13.85 -3.73 -2.75
C GLY A 116 -14.50 -4.58 -3.86
N ARG A 117 -15.40 -5.51 -3.54
CA ARG A 117 -16.07 -6.39 -4.54
C ARG A 117 -16.91 -5.62 -5.57
N GLN A 118 -17.39 -4.42 -5.22
CA GLN A 118 -18.18 -3.59 -6.12
C GLN A 118 -17.35 -3.01 -7.30
N LEU A 119 -16.02 -3.02 -7.23
CA LEU A 119 -15.14 -2.46 -8.27
C LEU A 119 -14.94 -3.46 -9.42
N VAL A 120 -16.02 -3.80 -10.11
CA VAL A 120 -16.06 -4.76 -11.21
C VAL A 120 -15.70 -4.06 -12.53
N SER A 121 -14.77 -4.62 -13.29
CA SER A 121 -14.56 -4.26 -14.69
C SER A 121 -15.74 -4.80 -15.53
N HIS A 122 -16.62 -3.93 -15.99
CA HIS A 122 -17.58 -4.28 -17.03
C HIS A 122 -16.85 -4.24 -18.37
N SER A 123 -16.28 -5.37 -18.79
CA SER A 123 -16.06 -5.57 -20.22
C SER A 123 -17.43 -5.55 -20.85
N TYR A 124 -17.79 -4.47 -21.57
CA TYR A 124 -18.90 -4.47 -22.50
C TYR A 124 -18.57 -5.40 -23.67
N HIS A 125 -18.58 -6.68 -23.42
CA HIS A 125 -19.02 -7.62 -24.43
C HIS A 125 -20.54 -7.62 -24.29
N LEU A 126 -21.21 -7.00 -25.25
CA LEU A 126 -22.53 -7.42 -25.71
C LEU A 126 -22.41 -8.88 -26.17
N GLY A 127 -22.13 -9.79 -25.24
CA GLY A 127 -22.26 -11.20 -25.39
C GLY A 127 -23.68 -11.51 -25.00
N LEU A 128 -24.52 -11.78 -26.00
CA LEU A 128 -25.76 -12.54 -25.82
C LEU A 128 -25.49 -13.61 -24.75
N GLY A 129 -26.21 -13.50 -23.62
CA GLY A 129 -26.17 -14.52 -22.60
C GLY A 129 -26.44 -15.88 -23.24
N PHE A 130 -25.46 -16.75 -23.24
CA PHE A 130 -25.70 -18.15 -23.54
C PHE A 130 -26.59 -18.69 -22.42
N LEU A 131 -27.89 -18.71 -22.69
CA LEU A 131 -28.88 -19.48 -21.95
C LEU A 131 -28.57 -20.97 -22.13
N THR A 132 -27.69 -21.52 -21.33
CA THR A 132 -27.61 -22.97 -21.16
C THR A 132 -28.76 -23.39 -20.28
N ARG A 133 -29.84 -23.80 -20.92
CA ARG A 133 -31.02 -24.39 -20.30
C ARG A 133 -30.66 -25.81 -19.84
N LYS A 134 -30.18 -25.94 -18.60
CA LYS A 134 -30.23 -27.20 -17.85
C LYS A 134 -30.91 -26.92 -16.50
N HIS A 135 -32.14 -27.39 -16.38
CA HIS A 135 -32.93 -27.45 -15.14
C HIS A 135 -33.12 -26.11 -14.39
N ASN A 136 -34.12 -25.34 -14.78
CA ASN A 136 -34.88 -24.33 -13.99
C ASN A 136 -34.14 -23.55 -12.87
N CYS A 137 -32.87 -23.30 -12.99
CA CYS A 137 -32.11 -22.44 -12.10
C CYS A 137 -31.30 -21.43 -12.95
N VAL A 138 -31.75 -20.17 -12.95
CA VAL A 138 -30.99 -19.06 -13.52
C VAL A 138 -29.94 -18.66 -12.48
N SER A 139 -28.74 -19.21 -12.60
CA SER A 139 -27.61 -18.73 -11.81
C SER A 139 -27.14 -17.42 -12.41
N ILE A 140 -27.50 -16.30 -11.78
CA ILE A 140 -26.90 -15.01 -12.09
C ILE A 140 -25.47 -15.06 -11.53
N VAL A 141 -24.48 -15.25 -12.39
CA VAL A 141 -23.06 -15.12 -12.00
C VAL A 141 -22.78 -13.64 -11.85
N TRP A 142 -22.73 -13.17 -10.61
CA TRP A 142 -22.24 -11.84 -10.29
C TRP A 142 -20.72 -11.83 -10.48
N PHE A 143 -20.23 -11.14 -11.49
CA PHE A 143 -18.80 -10.85 -11.60
C PHE A 143 -18.44 -9.88 -10.47
N GLN A 144 -17.55 -10.32 -9.59
CA GLN A 144 -17.00 -9.48 -8.51
C GLN A 144 -15.67 -8.89 -8.99
N GLY A 145 -15.38 -7.64 -8.61
CA GLY A 145 -14.08 -7.01 -8.87
C GLY A 145 -12.95 -7.84 -8.28
N ALA A 146 -12.02 -8.26 -9.13
CA ALA A 146 -10.89 -9.06 -8.69
C ALA A 146 -9.90 -8.17 -7.93
N ARG A 147 -9.43 -8.67 -6.79
CA ARG A 147 -8.34 -8.14 -5.97
C ARG A 147 -7.77 -9.27 -5.13
N ILE A 148 -6.56 -9.09 -4.64
CA ILE A 148 -5.92 -10.03 -3.71
C ILE A 148 -6.15 -9.49 -2.30
N THR A 149 -7.08 -10.11 -1.56
CA THR A 149 -7.43 -9.72 -0.17
C THR A 149 -6.24 -9.87 0.77
N PHE A 150 -6.29 -9.31 1.98
CA PHE A 150 -5.19 -9.45 2.94
C PHE A 150 -4.83 -10.92 3.21
N ALA A 151 -5.83 -11.78 3.44
CA ALA A 151 -5.58 -13.22 3.59
C ALA A 151 -4.98 -13.84 2.32
N GLY A 152 -5.40 -13.42 1.13
CA GLY A 152 -4.81 -13.84 -0.14
C GLY A 152 -3.35 -13.40 -0.29
N GLN A 153 -3.00 -12.18 0.14
CA GLN A 153 -1.62 -11.68 0.15
C GLN A 153 -0.74 -12.50 1.10
N VAL A 154 -1.25 -12.81 2.30
CA VAL A 154 -0.55 -13.67 3.28
C VAL A 154 -0.38 -15.10 2.75
N ALA A 155 -1.39 -15.66 2.08
CA ALA A 155 -1.28 -16.98 1.44
C ALA A 155 -0.21 -16.99 0.32
N ASN A 156 -0.13 -15.92 -0.48
CA ASN A 156 0.93 -15.75 -1.47
C ASN A 156 2.32 -15.68 -0.81
N HIS A 157 2.43 -15.02 0.33
CA HIS A 157 3.70 -15.00 1.09
C HIS A 157 4.09 -16.38 1.59
N VAL A 158 3.15 -17.18 2.09
CA VAL A 158 3.44 -18.58 2.49
C VAL A 158 4.01 -19.39 1.30
N ASN A 159 3.48 -19.19 0.10
CA ASN A 159 4.05 -19.79 -1.12
C ASN A 159 5.48 -19.27 -1.42
N THR A 160 5.72 -17.98 -1.21
CA THR A 160 7.07 -17.39 -1.35
C THR A 160 8.04 -17.97 -0.33
N VAL A 161 7.61 -18.20 0.93
CA VAL A 161 8.45 -18.83 1.95
C VAL A 161 8.93 -20.22 1.51
N SER A 162 8.03 -21.03 0.91
CA SER A 162 8.41 -22.34 0.37
C SER A 162 9.49 -22.22 -0.72
N GLN A 163 9.37 -21.22 -1.60
CA GLN A 163 10.39 -20.95 -2.63
C GLN A 163 11.72 -20.47 -2.02
N VAL A 164 11.69 -19.65 -0.96
CA VAL A 164 12.89 -19.23 -0.22
C VAL A 164 13.59 -20.44 0.39
N VAL A 165 12.84 -21.42 0.95
CA VAL A 165 13.39 -22.68 1.45
C VAL A 165 14.08 -23.45 0.32
N ASP A 166 13.43 -23.59 -0.84
CA ASP A 166 13.99 -24.28 -2.00
C ASP A 166 15.30 -23.63 -2.50
N ILE A 167 15.35 -22.28 -2.54
CA ILE A 167 16.54 -21.53 -2.98
C ILE A 167 17.69 -21.65 -1.98
N LEU A 168 17.42 -21.52 -0.68
CA LEU A 168 18.43 -21.58 0.38
C LEU A 168 18.80 -23.03 0.77
N GLY A 169 17.99 -24.01 0.36
CA GLY A 169 18.23 -25.43 0.54
C GLY A 169 18.04 -25.97 1.96
N ASP A 170 17.63 -25.13 2.92
CA ASP A 170 17.45 -25.51 4.33
C ASP A 170 16.41 -24.63 5.03
N GLU A 171 15.48 -25.25 5.74
CA GLU A 171 14.38 -24.56 6.45
C GLU A 171 14.89 -23.61 7.57
N ASN A 172 15.95 -23.99 8.29
CA ASN A 172 16.52 -23.16 9.37
C ASN A 172 17.26 -21.95 8.79
N GLN A 173 17.95 -22.10 7.66
CA GLN A 173 18.57 -21.00 6.95
C GLN A 173 17.50 -20.03 6.43
N ALA A 174 16.41 -20.53 5.84
CA ALA A 174 15.29 -19.72 5.40
C ALA A 174 14.61 -18.97 6.56
N ALA A 175 14.34 -19.66 7.68
CA ALA A 175 13.77 -19.03 8.87
C ALA A 175 14.68 -17.93 9.45
N ASN A 176 16.00 -18.19 9.53
CA ASN A 176 16.97 -17.18 9.97
C ASN A 176 17.07 -15.99 8.99
N TYR A 177 16.95 -16.24 7.68
CA TYR A 177 16.92 -15.20 6.66
C TYR A 177 15.68 -14.32 6.80
N LEU A 178 14.49 -14.93 6.79
CA LEU A 178 13.19 -14.28 6.89
C LEU A 178 13.03 -13.48 8.19
N SER A 179 13.64 -13.94 9.29
CA SER A 179 13.60 -13.23 10.58
C SER A 179 14.29 -11.86 10.56
N LYS A 180 15.20 -11.63 9.61
CA LYS A 180 15.93 -10.35 9.46
C LYS A 180 15.22 -9.36 8.53
N CYS A 181 14.23 -9.84 7.78
CA CYS A 181 13.48 -9.04 6.80
C CYS A 181 12.48 -8.11 7.49
N ILE A 182 12.12 -7.02 6.80
CA ILE A 182 11.07 -6.12 7.24
C ILE A 182 9.76 -6.49 6.55
N TYR A 183 8.67 -6.49 7.32
CA TYR A 183 7.31 -6.75 6.87
C TYR A 183 6.46 -5.49 7.06
N SER A 184 6.15 -4.77 5.98
CA SER A 184 5.32 -3.56 6.01
C SER A 184 3.87 -3.93 5.66
N ILE A 185 2.92 -3.55 6.51
CA ILE A 185 1.51 -3.91 6.36
C ILE A 185 0.65 -2.66 6.52
N GLY A 186 -0.04 -2.25 5.45
CA GLY A 186 -0.92 -1.08 5.42
C GLY A 186 -2.25 -1.39 4.74
N LEU A 187 -3.25 -1.82 5.52
CA LEU A 187 -4.60 -2.14 5.06
C LEU A 187 -5.66 -1.60 6.02
N GLY A 188 -6.86 -1.36 5.50
CA GLY A 188 -8.00 -0.91 6.27
C GLY A 188 -8.72 0.29 5.65
N SER A 189 -8.05 1.11 4.85
CA SER A 189 -8.66 2.27 4.19
C SER A 189 -9.88 1.88 3.36
N ASN A 190 -9.75 0.80 2.57
CA ASN A 190 -10.84 0.29 1.76
C ASN A 190 -11.97 -0.33 2.58
N ASP A 191 -11.70 -0.88 3.76
CA ASP A 191 -12.76 -1.39 4.64
C ASP A 191 -13.71 -0.28 5.10
N TYR A 192 -13.22 0.94 5.21
CA TYR A 192 -14.08 2.11 5.47
C TYR A 192 -14.65 2.68 4.17
N LEU A 193 -13.84 3.03 3.16
CA LEU A 193 -14.29 3.67 1.92
C LEU A 193 -15.10 2.76 1.01
N ASN A 194 -14.69 1.49 0.89
CA ASN A 194 -15.23 0.52 -0.06
C ASN A 194 -15.99 -0.63 0.63
N ASN A 195 -16.50 -0.40 1.85
CA ASN A 195 -17.36 -1.31 2.58
C ASN A 195 -18.23 -0.56 3.60
N TYR A 196 -17.70 -0.18 4.78
CA TYR A 196 -18.46 0.31 5.93
C TYR A 196 -19.32 1.54 5.61
N PHE A 197 -18.77 2.53 4.89
CA PHE A 197 -19.48 3.75 4.49
C PHE A 197 -20.17 3.65 3.12
N MET A 198 -20.36 2.43 2.59
CA MET A 198 -21.10 2.19 1.34
C MET A 198 -22.40 1.40 1.56
N PRO A 199 -23.41 1.96 2.24
CA PRO A 199 -24.62 1.23 2.62
C PRO A 199 -25.46 0.73 1.43
N LEU A 200 -25.25 1.26 0.22
CA LEU A 200 -25.91 0.78 -1.01
C LEU A 200 -25.38 -0.57 -1.49
N TYR A 201 -24.16 -0.92 -1.12
CA TYR A 201 -23.48 -2.15 -1.56
C TYR A 201 -23.26 -3.15 -0.41
N TYR A 202 -23.15 -2.64 0.83
CA TYR A 202 -22.79 -3.44 2.00
C TYR A 202 -23.71 -3.11 3.18
N SER A 203 -24.11 -4.14 3.91
CA SER A 203 -24.89 -4.00 5.15
C SER A 203 -24.02 -3.74 6.40
N THR A 204 -22.69 -3.70 6.23
CA THR A 204 -21.71 -3.66 7.32
C THR A 204 -21.90 -2.46 8.24
N GLY A 205 -22.12 -1.26 7.68
CA GLY A 205 -22.38 -0.04 8.46
C GLY A 205 -23.67 -0.07 9.28
N ASN A 206 -24.63 -0.98 8.94
CA ASN A 206 -25.85 -1.18 9.71
C ASN A 206 -25.69 -2.29 10.78
N GLN A 207 -24.69 -3.17 10.64
CA GLN A 207 -24.46 -4.30 11.53
C GLN A 207 -23.47 -3.99 12.65
N TYR A 208 -22.55 -3.08 12.41
CA TYR A 208 -21.45 -2.75 13.31
C TYR A 208 -21.47 -1.28 13.70
N SER A 209 -21.25 -0.97 14.97
CA SER A 209 -20.80 0.37 15.37
C SER A 209 -19.36 0.61 14.89
N PRO A 210 -18.87 1.86 14.78
CA PRO A 210 -17.48 2.12 14.42
C PRO A 210 -16.45 1.39 15.30
N ASP A 211 -16.72 1.29 16.59
CA ASP A 211 -15.86 0.57 17.54
C ASP A 211 -15.87 -0.95 17.30
N SER A 212 -17.05 -1.55 17.14
CA SER A 212 -17.17 -2.99 16.89
C SER A 212 -16.63 -3.38 15.51
N PHE A 213 -16.73 -2.49 14.50
CA PHE A 213 -16.13 -2.72 13.20
C PHE A 213 -14.60 -2.69 13.27
N ALA A 214 -14.04 -1.70 13.97
CA ALA A 214 -12.59 -1.65 14.20
C ALA A 214 -12.10 -2.90 14.95
N ASN A 215 -12.85 -3.42 15.95
CA ASN A 215 -12.50 -4.68 16.63
C ASN A 215 -12.50 -5.87 15.67
N ASP A 216 -13.48 -6.00 14.78
CA ASP A 216 -13.51 -7.07 13.76
C ASP A 216 -12.28 -6.99 12.85
N LEU A 217 -11.93 -5.79 12.37
CA LEU A 217 -10.73 -5.61 11.56
C LEU A 217 -9.45 -6.00 12.31
N ILE A 218 -9.29 -5.57 13.56
CA ILE A 218 -8.10 -5.89 14.38
C ILE A 218 -7.99 -7.39 14.67
N ASN A 219 -9.10 -8.08 14.88
CA ASN A 219 -9.09 -9.53 15.07
C ASN A 219 -8.57 -10.24 13.81
N ARG A 220 -9.04 -9.87 12.63
CA ARG A 220 -8.56 -10.40 11.35
C ARG A 220 -7.09 -10.04 11.10
N TYR A 221 -6.67 -8.82 11.43
CA TYR A 221 -5.28 -8.40 11.38
C TYR A 221 -4.41 -9.31 12.23
N THR A 222 -4.84 -9.58 13.47
CA THR A 222 -4.15 -10.46 14.42
C THR A 222 -3.95 -11.87 13.87
N GLU A 223 -4.97 -12.43 13.22
CA GLU A 223 -4.88 -13.75 12.57
C GLU A 223 -3.81 -13.76 11.48
N GLN A 224 -3.80 -12.77 10.60
CA GLN A 224 -2.83 -12.70 9.52
C GLN A 224 -1.40 -12.46 10.03
N LEU A 225 -1.22 -11.59 11.02
CA LEU A 225 0.09 -11.37 11.65
C LEU A 225 0.65 -12.63 12.29
N ARG A 226 -0.20 -13.47 12.93
CA ARG A 226 0.22 -14.76 13.47
C ARG A 226 0.67 -15.73 12.38
N ILE A 227 0.00 -15.74 11.22
CA ILE A 227 0.43 -16.57 10.09
C ILE A 227 1.81 -16.13 9.61
N LEU A 228 2.03 -14.84 9.41
CA LEU A 228 3.33 -14.29 9.02
C LEU A 228 4.43 -14.63 10.05
N TYR A 229 4.14 -14.43 11.35
CA TYR A 229 5.06 -14.77 12.43
C TYR A 229 5.43 -16.26 12.43
N ASN A 230 4.46 -17.15 12.25
CA ASN A 230 4.68 -18.60 12.20
C ASN A 230 5.49 -19.03 10.96
N ASN A 231 5.54 -18.18 9.92
CA ASN A 231 6.31 -18.37 8.70
C ASN A 231 7.63 -17.58 8.69
N GLY A 232 8.17 -17.23 9.85
CA GLY A 232 9.52 -16.67 10.01
C GLY A 232 9.61 -15.16 10.15
N ALA A 233 8.52 -14.40 9.96
CA ALA A 233 8.53 -12.94 10.11
C ALA A 233 8.78 -12.52 11.56
N ARG A 234 9.69 -11.52 11.76
CA ARG A 234 10.06 -11.03 13.11
C ARG A 234 10.08 -9.50 13.24
N LYS A 235 10.11 -8.74 12.13
CA LYS A 235 10.18 -7.27 12.16
C LYS A 235 9.00 -6.69 11.38
N PHE A 236 8.01 -6.15 12.08
CA PHE A 236 6.73 -5.72 11.52
C PHE A 236 6.53 -4.20 11.63
N ALA A 237 6.27 -3.53 10.50
CA ALA A 237 5.84 -2.14 10.43
C ALA A 237 4.36 -2.08 10.05
N LEU A 238 3.48 -1.78 11.02
CA LEU A 238 2.04 -1.67 10.81
C LEU A 238 1.68 -0.21 10.53
N ILE A 239 1.24 0.07 9.30
CA ILE A 239 0.93 1.42 8.87
C ILE A 239 -0.54 1.74 9.16
N GLY A 240 -0.78 2.77 9.96
CA GLY A 240 -2.13 3.23 10.27
C GLY A 240 -2.85 3.84 9.07
N ILE A 241 -4.18 3.84 9.13
CA ILE A 241 -5.02 4.47 8.11
C ILE A 241 -4.84 6.00 8.19
N GLY A 242 -4.63 6.64 7.03
CA GLY A 242 -4.58 8.09 6.89
C GLY A 242 -5.92 8.78 7.17
N ALA A 243 -5.96 10.13 7.13
CA ALA A 243 -7.20 10.89 7.26
C ALA A 243 -8.03 10.83 5.97
N ILE A 244 -8.54 9.64 5.62
CA ILE A 244 -9.20 9.37 4.34
C ILE A 244 -10.50 10.17 4.14
N GLY A 245 -11.16 10.64 5.21
CA GLY A 245 -12.27 11.59 5.13
C GLY A 245 -11.88 12.97 4.58
N CYS A 246 -10.57 13.22 4.37
CA CYS A 246 -10.04 14.42 3.71
C CYS A 246 -9.63 14.15 2.25
N SER A 247 -9.85 12.96 1.72
CA SER A 247 -9.56 12.66 0.31
C SER A 247 -10.41 13.54 -0.63
N PRO A 248 -9.90 13.88 -1.82
CA PRO A 248 -10.67 14.65 -2.80
C PRO A 248 -12.05 14.04 -3.11
N ASN A 249 -12.18 12.70 -3.09
CA ASN A 249 -13.46 12.03 -3.28
C ASN A 249 -14.44 12.32 -2.15
N GLU A 250 -14.04 12.20 -0.90
CA GLU A 250 -14.89 12.48 0.25
C GLU A 250 -15.25 13.98 0.34
N LEU A 251 -14.29 14.86 0.03
CA LEU A 251 -14.56 16.29 -0.06
C LEU A 251 -15.55 16.63 -1.18
N ALA A 252 -15.43 15.98 -2.34
CA ALA A 252 -16.33 16.20 -3.47
C ALA A 252 -17.77 15.76 -3.18
N GLN A 253 -17.95 14.68 -2.42
CA GLN A 253 -19.24 14.07 -2.13
C GLN A 253 -19.89 14.62 -0.88
N ASN A 254 -19.14 14.79 0.20
CA ASN A 254 -19.68 15.03 1.55
C ASN A 254 -19.40 16.43 2.09
N SER A 255 -18.45 17.18 1.54
CA SER A 255 -18.12 18.54 1.99
C SER A 255 -18.99 19.59 1.30
N ARG A 256 -19.57 20.52 2.05
CA ARG A 256 -20.33 21.66 1.48
C ARG A 256 -19.42 22.69 0.83
N ASP A 257 -18.29 22.97 1.43
CA ASP A 257 -17.30 23.97 1.00
C ASP A 257 -16.15 23.39 0.15
N GLY A 258 -16.04 22.04 0.05
CA GLY A 258 -14.96 21.35 -0.65
C GLY A 258 -13.63 21.33 0.11
N THR A 259 -13.64 21.71 1.40
CA THR A 259 -12.42 21.79 2.23
C THR A 259 -12.58 21.11 3.58
N THR A 260 -13.78 21.07 4.14
CA THR A 260 -14.09 20.43 5.42
C THR A 260 -14.14 18.91 5.26
N CYS A 261 -13.25 18.19 5.95
CA CYS A 261 -13.17 16.74 5.91
C CYS A 261 -14.40 16.05 6.53
N ASP A 262 -14.72 14.84 6.10
CA ASP A 262 -15.77 14.02 6.74
C ASP A 262 -15.25 13.43 8.05
N GLU A 263 -15.65 14.06 9.17
CA GLU A 263 -15.24 13.65 10.50
C GLU A 263 -15.88 12.33 10.98
N ARG A 264 -16.94 11.85 10.35
CA ARG A 264 -17.50 10.52 10.65
C ARG A 264 -16.50 9.46 10.26
N ILE A 265 -15.90 9.58 9.05
CA ILE A 265 -14.88 8.68 8.53
C ILE A 265 -13.60 8.83 9.35
N ASN A 266 -13.12 10.05 9.54
CA ASN A 266 -11.88 10.31 10.27
C ASN A 266 -11.94 9.82 11.72
N SER A 267 -13.09 9.96 12.39
CA SER A 267 -13.29 9.43 13.74
C SER A 267 -13.22 7.91 13.80
N ALA A 268 -13.83 7.22 12.83
CA ALA A 268 -13.74 5.76 12.72
C ALA A 268 -12.30 5.28 12.46
N ASN A 269 -11.55 6.01 11.63
CA ASN A 269 -10.13 5.71 11.38
C ASN A 269 -9.26 5.88 12.64
N ARG A 270 -9.50 6.94 13.43
CA ARG A 270 -8.79 7.13 14.70
C ARG A 270 -9.06 6.00 15.71
N ILE A 271 -10.29 5.48 15.75
CA ILE A 271 -10.63 4.31 16.59
C ILE A 271 -9.81 3.10 16.15
N PHE A 272 -9.78 2.79 14.85
CA PHE A 272 -8.98 1.69 14.31
C PHE A 272 -7.49 1.88 14.62
N ASN A 273 -6.93 3.05 14.35
CA ASN A 273 -5.52 3.36 14.58
C ASN A 273 -5.13 3.21 16.06
N SER A 274 -5.98 3.65 16.98
CA SER A 274 -5.75 3.46 18.43
C SER A 274 -5.70 1.98 18.81
N LYS A 275 -6.58 1.16 18.23
CA LYS A 275 -6.58 -0.30 18.46
C LYS A 275 -5.36 -0.97 17.80
N LEU A 276 -4.89 -0.46 16.67
CA LEU A 276 -3.68 -0.96 16.02
C LEU A 276 -2.42 -0.67 16.86
N VAL A 277 -2.35 0.50 17.52
CA VAL A 277 -1.28 0.79 18.52
C VAL A 277 -1.34 -0.22 19.66
N SER A 278 -2.54 -0.46 20.20
CA SER A 278 -2.72 -1.45 21.28
C SER A 278 -2.31 -2.86 20.86
N LEU A 279 -2.53 -3.22 19.57
CA LEU A 279 -2.12 -4.50 19.01
C LEU A 279 -0.59 -4.60 18.92
N VAL A 280 0.10 -3.53 18.53
CA VAL A 280 1.57 -3.44 18.52
C VAL A 280 2.12 -3.66 19.94
N ASP A 281 1.57 -2.98 20.95
CA ASP A 281 1.98 -3.16 22.33
C ASP A 281 1.75 -4.59 22.82
N HIS A 282 0.59 -5.17 22.49
CA HIS A 282 0.26 -6.55 22.84
C HIS A 282 1.28 -7.54 22.26
N PHE A 283 1.61 -7.43 20.98
CA PHE A 283 2.59 -8.32 20.35
C PHE A 283 3.99 -8.12 20.93
N ASN A 284 4.46 -6.88 21.13
CA ASN A 284 5.76 -6.61 21.71
C ASN A 284 5.91 -7.17 23.15
N GLN A 285 4.81 -7.24 23.92
CA GLN A 285 4.80 -7.82 25.26
C GLN A 285 4.76 -9.36 25.25
N ASN A 286 4.09 -9.98 24.27
CA ASN A 286 3.79 -11.41 24.28
C ASN A 286 4.59 -12.24 23.26
N THR A 287 5.36 -11.59 22.36
CA THR A 287 6.23 -12.23 21.35
C THR A 287 7.63 -11.61 21.41
N PRO A 288 8.46 -11.97 22.43
CA PRO A 288 9.72 -11.28 22.72
C PRO A 288 10.78 -11.41 21.61
N ASP A 289 10.69 -12.43 20.76
CA ASP A 289 11.56 -12.68 19.62
C ASP A 289 11.14 -11.92 18.34
N ALA A 290 10.03 -11.18 18.37
CA ALA A 290 9.58 -10.33 17.28
C ALA A 290 9.46 -8.86 17.73
N LYS A 291 9.54 -7.94 16.76
CA LYS A 291 9.43 -6.50 16.97
C LYS A 291 8.34 -5.95 16.08
N PHE A 292 7.44 -5.21 16.68
CA PHE A 292 6.32 -4.56 15.99
C PHE A 292 6.42 -3.05 16.19
N THR A 293 6.14 -2.30 15.14
CA THR A 293 6.00 -0.84 15.23
C THR A 293 4.75 -0.38 14.50
N TYR A 294 4.12 0.68 15.01
CA TYR A 294 3.05 1.41 14.38
C TYR A 294 3.61 2.65 13.71
N ILE A 295 3.24 2.89 12.45
CA ILE A 295 3.55 4.10 11.70
C ILE A 295 2.29 4.96 11.61
N ASN A 296 2.38 6.20 12.11
CA ASN A 296 1.26 7.12 12.20
C ASN A 296 1.03 7.91 10.90
N ALA A 297 0.64 7.22 9.84
CA ALA A 297 0.31 7.87 8.57
C ALA A 297 -0.79 8.95 8.72
N TYR A 298 -1.74 8.77 9.66
CA TYR A 298 -2.77 9.76 9.98
C TYR A 298 -2.18 11.08 10.44
N GLY A 299 -1.30 11.05 11.44
CA GLY A 299 -0.68 12.26 12.00
C GLY A 299 0.29 12.92 11.02
N ILE A 300 1.05 12.14 10.26
CA ILE A 300 1.94 12.66 9.20
C ILE A 300 1.13 13.40 8.14
N PHE A 301 0.03 12.80 7.67
CA PHE A 301 -0.86 13.43 6.69
C PHE A 301 -1.50 14.72 7.24
N GLN A 302 -1.98 14.72 8.49
CA GLN A 302 -2.56 15.91 9.11
C GLN A 302 -1.55 17.05 9.21
N ASP A 303 -0.28 16.77 9.53
CA ASP A 303 0.77 17.79 9.58
C ASP A 303 1.04 18.38 8.18
N MET A 304 1.05 17.55 7.12
CA MET A 304 1.18 18.05 5.74
C MET A 304 0.06 18.99 5.34
N VAL A 305 -1.18 18.69 5.72
CA VAL A 305 -2.35 19.51 5.39
C VAL A 305 -2.41 20.78 6.25
N ALA A 306 -2.00 20.71 7.50
CA ALA A 306 -1.96 21.85 8.42
C ALA A 306 -0.81 22.81 8.12
N ASN A 307 0.31 22.30 7.61
CA ASN A 307 1.53 23.07 7.33
C ASN A 307 2.01 22.88 5.88
N PRO A 308 1.16 23.07 4.85
CA PRO A 308 1.45 22.64 3.50
C PRO A 308 2.69 23.32 2.89
N SER A 309 2.91 24.60 3.18
CA SER A 309 4.08 25.35 2.67
C SER A 309 5.42 24.81 3.19
N ARG A 310 5.45 24.15 4.36
CA ARG A 310 6.65 23.49 4.90
C ARG A 310 7.13 22.35 3.98
N TYR A 311 6.19 21.72 3.29
CA TYR A 311 6.41 20.55 2.43
C TYR A 311 6.34 20.90 0.93
N GLY A 312 6.16 22.19 0.58
CA GLY A 312 6.06 22.66 -0.81
C GLY A 312 4.65 22.54 -1.40
N PHE A 313 3.64 22.13 -0.63
CA PHE A 313 2.28 21.98 -1.11
C PHE A 313 1.52 23.31 -1.14
N ARG A 314 0.65 23.45 -2.14
CA ARG A 314 -0.30 24.57 -2.29
C ARG A 314 -1.75 24.08 -2.36
N VAL A 315 -1.96 22.85 -2.82
CA VAL A 315 -3.28 22.25 -2.98
C VAL A 315 -3.36 20.97 -2.16
N THR A 316 -4.22 21.00 -1.12
CA THR A 316 -4.35 19.90 -0.15
C THR A 316 -5.71 19.21 -0.21
N ASN A 317 -6.65 19.75 -1.02
CA ASN A 317 -8.06 19.35 -1.04
C ASN A 317 -8.57 18.96 -2.44
N ALA A 318 -7.69 18.80 -3.41
CA ALA A 318 -8.04 18.40 -4.77
C ALA A 318 -6.98 17.48 -5.36
N GLY A 319 -7.41 16.57 -6.26
CA GLY A 319 -6.49 15.76 -7.06
C GLY A 319 -5.82 16.57 -8.16
N CYS A 320 -4.56 16.26 -8.46
CA CYS A 320 -3.85 16.79 -9.63
C CYS A 320 -4.44 16.24 -10.94
N CYS A 321 -4.94 15.02 -10.92
CA CYS A 321 -5.64 14.35 -12.01
C CYS A 321 -6.97 13.77 -11.51
N GLY A 322 -8.06 14.09 -12.19
CA GLY A 322 -9.40 13.60 -11.83
C GLY A 322 -10.49 14.45 -12.46
N VAL A 323 -11.73 14.11 -12.21
CA VAL A 323 -12.89 14.77 -12.83
C VAL A 323 -13.86 15.26 -11.76
N GLY A 324 -14.51 16.39 -12.05
CA GLY A 324 -15.55 16.98 -11.22
C GLY A 324 -15.02 17.83 -10.07
N ARG A 325 -15.87 18.05 -9.06
CA ARG A 325 -15.51 18.85 -7.89
C ARG A 325 -14.28 18.30 -7.20
N ASN A 326 -13.35 19.16 -6.80
CA ASN A 326 -12.07 18.79 -6.18
C ASN A 326 -11.20 17.82 -7.05
N ASN A 327 -11.48 17.68 -8.34
CA ASN A 327 -10.96 16.59 -9.18
C ASN A 327 -11.12 15.21 -8.49
N GLY A 328 -12.17 15.02 -7.70
CA GLY A 328 -12.34 13.91 -6.79
C GLY A 328 -13.59 13.06 -7.02
N GLN A 329 -14.53 13.48 -7.91
CA GLN A 329 -15.74 12.71 -8.17
C GLN A 329 -15.46 11.42 -8.95
N ILE A 330 -14.52 11.49 -9.89
CA ILE A 330 -14.02 10.35 -10.65
C ILE A 330 -12.49 10.41 -10.59
N THR A 331 -11.86 9.26 -10.44
CA THR A 331 -10.40 9.14 -10.45
C THR A 331 -9.81 9.52 -11.82
N CYS A 332 -8.50 9.59 -11.92
CA CYS A 332 -7.79 9.94 -13.13
C CYS A 332 -8.13 8.97 -14.28
N LEU A 333 -8.55 9.50 -15.44
CA LEU A 333 -8.94 8.70 -16.60
C LEU A 333 -7.78 8.50 -17.58
N PRO A 334 -7.77 7.42 -18.37
CA PRO A 334 -6.74 7.18 -19.38
C PRO A 334 -6.61 8.37 -20.35
N GLY A 335 -5.37 8.87 -20.50
CA GLY A 335 -5.05 9.99 -21.39
C GLY A 335 -5.50 11.38 -20.89
N GLN A 336 -6.03 11.48 -19.68
CA GLN A 336 -6.39 12.77 -19.09
C GLN A 336 -5.13 13.59 -18.79
N ALA A 337 -5.14 14.87 -19.17
CA ALA A 337 -4.05 15.80 -18.80
C ALA A 337 -4.09 16.10 -17.30
N PRO A 338 -3.01 15.84 -16.54
CA PRO A 338 -2.92 16.21 -15.14
C PRO A 338 -2.59 17.69 -14.97
N CYS A 339 -2.57 18.17 -13.73
CA CYS A 339 -2.09 19.52 -13.40
C CYS A 339 -0.61 19.72 -13.83
N LEU A 340 -0.18 20.97 -14.00
CA LEU A 340 1.19 21.27 -14.45
C LEU A 340 2.21 21.10 -13.33
N ASN A 341 1.91 21.60 -12.12
CA ASN A 341 2.80 21.60 -10.96
C ASN A 341 2.43 20.48 -10.01
N ARG A 342 2.73 19.24 -10.40
CA ARG A 342 2.31 18.02 -9.70
C ARG A 342 2.81 17.95 -8.24
N ASP A 343 4.00 18.45 -7.97
CA ASP A 343 4.62 18.45 -6.64
C ASP A 343 3.96 19.43 -5.65
N GLU A 344 3.12 20.36 -6.15
CA GLU A 344 2.36 21.29 -5.30
C GLU A 344 1.04 20.69 -4.77
N PHE A 345 0.67 19.48 -5.23
CA PHE A 345 -0.55 18.79 -4.83
C PHE A 345 -0.25 17.66 -3.86
N VAL A 346 -1.02 17.59 -2.76
CA VAL A 346 -0.94 16.44 -1.83
C VAL A 346 -1.49 15.18 -2.49
N PHE A 347 -2.59 15.32 -3.26
CA PHE A 347 -3.24 14.19 -3.92
C PHE A 347 -2.94 14.15 -5.41
N TRP A 348 -2.66 12.95 -5.90
CA TRP A 348 -2.60 12.66 -7.33
C TRP A 348 -3.98 12.59 -7.96
N ASP A 349 -4.85 11.78 -7.38
CA ASP A 349 -6.21 11.57 -7.89
C ASP A 349 -7.26 11.73 -6.78
N ALA A 350 -8.43 11.11 -6.95
CA ALA A 350 -9.55 11.18 -6.02
C ALA A 350 -9.25 10.60 -4.61
N PHE A 351 -8.23 9.73 -4.48
CA PHE A 351 -7.96 8.96 -3.26
C PHE A 351 -6.49 8.93 -2.87
N HIS A 352 -5.57 8.95 -3.86
CA HIS A 352 -4.18 8.59 -3.67
C HIS A 352 -3.29 9.83 -3.57
N PRO A 353 -2.30 9.81 -2.66
CA PRO A 353 -1.27 10.86 -2.61
C PRO A 353 -0.43 10.91 -3.90
N GLY A 354 0.09 12.09 -4.25
CA GLY A 354 1.12 12.26 -5.27
C GLY A 354 2.49 11.81 -4.77
N GLU A 355 3.47 11.66 -5.70
CA GLU A 355 4.84 11.28 -5.37
C GLU A 355 5.45 12.18 -4.30
N ALA A 356 5.28 13.50 -4.40
CA ALA A 356 5.81 14.44 -3.40
C ALA A 356 5.28 14.16 -1.99
N ALA A 357 3.99 13.81 -1.86
CA ALA A 357 3.40 13.43 -0.57
C ALA A 357 3.89 12.04 -0.11
N ASN A 358 4.05 11.09 -1.02
CA ASN A 358 4.62 9.77 -0.73
C ASN A 358 6.06 9.87 -0.23
N ILE A 359 6.86 10.81 -0.77
CA ILE A 359 8.23 11.08 -0.29
C ILE A 359 8.21 11.56 1.17
N VAL A 360 7.31 12.48 1.52
CA VAL A 360 7.18 12.96 2.91
C VAL A 360 6.75 11.82 3.83
N ILE A 361 5.71 11.07 3.47
CA ILE A 361 5.19 9.95 4.28
C ILE A 361 6.25 8.87 4.45
N GLY A 362 6.91 8.46 3.35
CA GLY A 362 7.95 7.43 3.36
C GLY A 362 9.16 7.84 4.20
N SER A 363 9.64 9.07 4.02
CA SER A 363 10.79 9.59 4.77
C SER A 363 10.51 9.65 6.28
N ARG A 364 9.33 10.13 6.70
CA ARG A 364 8.94 10.20 8.11
C ARG A 364 8.60 8.83 8.70
N SER A 365 8.13 7.89 7.89
CA SER A 365 7.94 6.49 8.29
C SER A 365 9.27 5.79 8.51
N PHE A 366 10.24 6.04 7.64
CA PHE A 366 11.58 5.49 7.75
C PHE A 366 12.34 6.07 8.93
N ARG A 367 12.38 7.41 9.04
CA ARG A 367 13.01 8.14 10.13
C ARG A 367 12.07 9.22 10.64
N ARG A 368 11.51 8.99 11.82
CA ARG A 368 10.55 9.92 12.44
C ARG A 368 11.13 11.33 12.62
N GLU A 369 10.40 12.36 12.20
CA GLU A 369 10.68 13.76 12.50
C GLU A 369 10.03 14.19 13.81
N SER A 370 8.87 13.62 14.15
CA SER A 370 8.18 13.78 15.42
C SER A 370 8.11 12.46 16.18
N PRO A 371 8.20 12.48 17.54
CA PRO A 371 7.98 11.28 18.33
C PRO A 371 6.63 10.59 18.07
N SER A 372 5.63 11.33 17.57
CA SER A 372 4.31 10.81 17.23
C SER A 372 4.21 10.13 15.87
N ASP A 373 5.25 10.19 15.02
CA ASP A 373 5.23 9.59 13.67
C ASP A 373 5.28 8.07 13.72
N ALA A 374 5.87 7.50 14.76
CA ALA A 374 6.01 6.05 14.94
C ALA A 374 6.01 5.64 16.41
N HIS A 375 5.56 4.41 16.70
CA HIS A 375 5.52 3.85 18.05
C HIS A 375 5.79 2.33 18.05
N PRO A 376 6.75 1.82 18.85
CA PRO A 376 7.75 2.55 19.60
C PRO A 376 8.97 2.96 18.75
N TYR A 377 9.15 2.35 17.57
CA TYR A 377 10.28 2.52 16.67
C TYR A 377 9.83 3.15 15.34
N ASP A 378 10.73 3.81 14.62
CA ASP A 378 10.60 4.04 13.18
C ASP A 378 11.18 2.84 12.39
N ILE A 379 11.02 2.84 11.06
CA ILE A 379 11.46 1.71 10.24
C ILE A 379 12.98 1.56 10.24
N GLN A 380 13.73 2.67 10.32
CA GLN A 380 15.19 2.64 10.42
C GLN A 380 15.63 1.94 11.72
N GLN A 381 15.02 2.31 12.83
CA GLN A 381 15.30 1.68 14.14
C GLN A 381 14.90 0.20 14.11
N LEU A 382 13.74 -0.14 13.53
CA LEU A 382 13.28 -1.52 13.39
C LEU A 382 14.26 -2.36 12.56
N ALA A 383 14.84 -1.80 11.49
CA ALA A 383 15.81 -2.50 10.65
C ALA A 383 17.08 -2.88 11.44
N LEU A 384 17.51 -2.01 12.36
CA LEU A 384 18.73 -2.17 13.16
C LEU A 384 18.58 -3.13 14.36
N LEU A 385 17.35 -3.50 14.75
CA LEU A 385 17.09 -4.49 15.82
C LEU A 385 17.29 -5.91 15.33
#